data_53662b3def8893cdacd098d5923789e7
#
_entry.id   53662b3def8893cdacd098d5923789e7
#
_cell.length_a   1.000
_cell.length_b   1.000
_cell.length_c   1.000
_cell.angle_alpha   90.00
_cell.angle_beta   90.00
_cell.angle_gamma   90.00
#
_symmetry.space_group_name_H-M   'P 1'
#
loop_
_entity.id
_entity.type
_entity.pdbx_description
1 polymer ?
#
loop_
_entity_poly.entity_id
_entity_poly.type
_entity_poly.pdbx_seq_one_letter_code
_entity_poly.pdbx_strand_id
1 'polypeptide(L)'
;MSEYKIYSLHMGKAKCAVDLGDGSERGEYVNQDYILNKMGRPHRSISLMYCYYPLDKEFPGRISEVMKDEDVSFAWDYPYDDYFTYKGGLEGNTEGEPFTFMRDVRRHGQDVTLTLTVDPHVSDEQLIAIANDLRPFGRLLLRINHEATGNWFSFNKRCTYQEVADFYCRFNKILKEYAPNVSTILCIGGIEDLNKKEIEKEAEFSQAVKETDIWSVDKYMALHWGWPYDVAERGGTSHSRSKVKDIYNMTKRSFERFKEINGGVTKP
;
A
#
# COMPACT_ATOMS: atom_id res chain seq x y z
N MET A 1 9.86 -13.93 -33.28
CA MET A 1 9.19 -14.52 -32.10
C MET A 1 10.15 -14.36 -30.93
N SER A 2 9.80 -13.53 -29.95
CA SER A 2 10.63 -13.36 -28.74
C SER A 2 10.59 -14.65 -27.94
N GLU A 3 11.73 -15.23 -27.65
CA GLU A 3 11.85 -16.35 -26.73
C GLU A 3 11.43 -15.90 -25.33
N TYR A 4 10.31 -16.40 -24.85
CA TYR A 4 9.89 -16.20 -23.47
C TYR A 4 10.74 -17.11 -22.56
N LYS A 5 11.57 -16.52 -21.70
CA LYS A 5 12.23 -17.26 -20.63
C LYS A 5 11.24 -17.45 -19.48
N ILE A 6 10.82 -18.67 -19.25
CA ILE A 6 10.00 -19.01 -18.08
C ILE A 6 10.97 -19.27 -16.92
N TYR A 7 10.90 -18.43 -15.90
CA TYR A 7 11.63 -18.65 -14.66
C TYR A 7 10.73 -19.38 -13.66
N SER A 8 11.05 -20.60 -13.29
CA SER A 8 10.40 -21.23 -12.14
C SER A 8 11.20 -20.91 -10.88
N LEU A 9 10.58 -20.18 -9.96
CA LEU A 9 11.17 -19.89 -8.66
C LEU A 9 10.85 -21.03 -7.70
N HIS A 10 11.79 -21.93 -7.47
CA HIS A 10 11.72 -22.85 -6.34
C HIS A 10 12.21 -22.12 -5.09
N MET A 11 11.26 -21.44 -4.44
CA MET A 11 11.50 -20.86 -3.13
C MET A 11 11.43 -21.98 -2.10
N GLY A 12 12.55 -22.29 -1.49
CA GLY A 12 12.56 -23.12 -0.26
C GLY A 12 11.66 -22.48 0.83
N LYS A 13 11.54 -23.14 1.97
CA LYS A 13 10.79 -22.63 3.15
C LYS A 13 11.45 -21.34 3.68
N ALA A 14 11.35 -20.26 2.93
CA ALA A 14 11.81 -18.95 3.38
C ALA A 14 10.87 -18.45 4.47
N LYS A 15 11.41 -18.04 5.61
CA LYS A 15 10.64 -17.41 6.71
C LYS A 15 10.31 -15.95 6.44
N CYS A 16 10.97 -15.35 5.45
CA CYS A 16 10.73 -13.98 5.02
C CYS A 16 10.87 -13.87 3.51
N ALA A 17 10.23 -12.90 2.94
CA ALA A 17 10.32 -12.54 1.54
C ALA A 17 10.58 -11.05 1.41
N VAL A 18 11.23 -10.65 0.34
CA VAL A 18 11.42 -9.25 -0.02
C VAL A 18 10.42 -8.93 -1.11
N ASP A 19 9.68 -7.86 -0.89
CA ASP A 19 8.85 -7.20 -1.87
C ASP A 19 9.63 -5.99 -2.40
N LEU A 20 9.66 -5.83 -3.71
CA LEU A 20 10.30 -4.69 -4.36
C LEU A 20 9.27 -3.91 -5.14
N GLY A 21 9.36 -2.61 -5.05
CA GLY A 21 8.54 -1.71 -5.80
C GLY A 21 9.19 -0.34 -5.83
N ASP A 22 8.72 0.49 -6.70
CA ASP A 22 9.04 1.89 -6.73
C ASP A 22 7.79 2.71 -6.48
N GLY A 23 7.93 3.71 -5.65
CA GLY A 23 6.90 4.71 -5.48
C GLY A 23 6.75 5.58 -6.72
N SER A 24 5.59 6.15 -6.87
CA SER A 24 5.24 7.12 -7.90
C SER A 24 6.12 8.39 -7.92
N GLU A 25 6.89 8.61 -6.88
CA GLU A 25 7.75 9.79 -6.68
C GLU A 25 8.79 10.00 -7.77
N ARG A 26 9.15 8.93 -8.49
CA ARG A 26 10.13 9.00 -9.59
C ARG A 26 9.53 9.15 -10.98
N GLY A 27 8.22 9.26 -11.08
CA GLY A 27 7.51 9.43 -12.34
C GLY A 27 7.35 8.19 -13.19
N GLU A 28 8.19 7.17 -12.99
CA GLU A 28 8.12 5.89 -13.69
C GLU A 28 8.22 4.75 -12.69
N TYR A 29 7.41 3.71 -12.86
CA TYR A 29 7.62 2.49 -12.11
C TYR A 29 8.92 1.81 -12.50
N VAL A 30 9.65 1.33 -11.50
CA VAL A 30 10.72 0.38 -11.71
C VAL A 30 10.09 -0.91 -12.20
N ASN A 31 10.09 -1.09 -13.50
CA ASN A 31 9.45 -2.23 -14.13
C ASN A 31 10.24 -3.52 -13.89
N GLN A 32 9.61 -4.64 -14.21
CA GLN A 32 10.15 -5.96 -14.03
C GLN A 32 11.48 -6.16 -14.77
N ASP A 33 11.61 -5.64 -15.99
CA ASP A 33 12.84 -5.75 -16.78
C ASP A 33 14.02 -5.04 -16.10
N TYR A 34 13.78 -3.87 -15.55
CA TYR A 34 14.80 -3.14 -14.80
C TYR A 34 15.27 -3.94 -13.58
N ILE A 35 14.34 -4.50 -12.82
CA ILE A 35 14.65 -5.31 -11.62
C ILE A 35 15.45 -6.56 -12.03
N LEU A 36 15.00 -7.28 -13.05
CA LEU A 36 15.70 -8.46 -13.57
C LEU A 36 17.11 -8.14 -14.07
N ASN A 37 17.28 -7.02 -14.79
CA ASN A 37 18.57 -6.58 -15.28
C ASN A 37 19.53 -6.20 -14.14
N LYS A 38 19.03 -5.60 -13.06
CA LYS A 38 19.84 -5.21 -11.91
C LYS A 38 20.17 -6.37 -10.97
N MET A 39 19.21 -7.23 -10.72
CA MET A 39 19.30 -8.30 -9.71
C MET A 39 19.66 -9.67 -10.29
N GLY A 40 19.53 -9.84 -11.61
CA GLY A 40 19.80 -11.12 -12.30
C GLY A 40 18.79 -12.24 -11.97
N ARG A 41 17.76 -11.96 -11.21
CA ARG A 41 16.72 -12.93 -10.82
C ARG A 41 15.43 -12.22 -10.43
N PRO A 42 14.27 -12.88 -10.57
CA PRO A 42 13.02 -12.34 -10.05
C PRO A 42 13.00 -12.38 -8.51
N HIS A 43 12.31 -11.42 -7.92
CA HIS A 43 11.98 -11.41 -6.49
C HIS A 43 10.68 -12.17 -6.22
N ARG A 44 10.36 -12.34 -4.93
CA ARG A 44 9.14 -13.01 -4.52
C ARG A 44 7.89 -12.26 -4.95
N SER A 45 7.88 -10.97 -4.77
CA SER A 45 6.75 -10.11 -5.02
C SER A 45 7.20 -8.77 -5.59
N ILE A 46 6.34 -8.14 -6.34
CA ILE A 46 6.49 -6.76 -6.82
C ILE A 46 5.38 -5.90 -6.25
N SER A 47 5.77 -4.77 -5.70
CA SER A 47 4.85 -3.76 -5.14
C SER A 47 4.45 -2.75 -6.21
N LEU A 48 3.16 -2.51 -6.32
CA LEU A 48 2.56 -1.52 -7.20
C LEU A 48 1.67 -0.59 -6.36
N MET A 49 1.63 0.69 -6.69
CA MET A 49 0.92 1.70 -5.91
C MET A 49 0.04 2.57 -6.81
N TYR A 50 -1.27 2.54 -6.55
CA TYR A 50 -2.29 3.21 -7.37
C TYR A 50 -3.34 3.87 -6.50
N CYS A 51 -4.08 4.81 -7.09
CA CYS A 51 -5.22 5.45 -6.43
C CYS A 51 -6.51 5.29 -7.23
N TYR A 52 -7.66 5.31 -6.55
CA TYR A 52 -8.98 5.22 -7.13
C TYR A 52 -9.94 6.21 -6.46
N TYR A 53 -10.16 7.35 -7.13
CA TYR A 53 -11.01 8.45 -6.66
C TYR A 53 -12.06 8.81 -7.73
N PRO A 54 -12.92 7.87 -8.15
CA PRO A 54 -13.80 8.04 -9.30
C PRO A 54 -14.87 9.11 -9.11
N LEU A 55 -15.05 9.61 -7.89
CA LEU A 55 -15.99 10.68 -7.58
C LEU A 55 -15.40 12.08 -7.81
N ASP A 56 -14.08 12.17 -8.03
CA ASP A 56 -13.40 13.44 -8.28
C ASP A 56 -13.41 13.76 -9.78
N LYS A 57 -13.62 15.03 -10.08
CA LYS A 57 -13.74 15.54 -11.45
C LYS A 57 -12.49 15.29 -12.29
N GLU A 58 -11.32 15.39 -11.68
CA GLU A 58 -10.02 15.27 -12.33
C GLU A 58 -9.62 13.81 -12.60
N PHE A 59 -10.24 12.87 -11.89
CA PHE A 59 -10.01 11.45 -12.07
C PHE A 59 -10.58 10.98 -13.43
N PRO A 60 -9.89 10.12 -14.22
CA PRO A 60 -8.71 9.32 -13.90
C PRO A 60 -7.36 9.91 -14.33
N GLY A 61 -7.23 11.20 -14.54
CA GLY A 61 -5.95 11.84 -14.80
C GLY A 61 -5.03 11.73 -13.58
N ARG A 62 -3.70 11.63 -13.78
CA ARG A 62 -2.77 11.79 -12.67
C ARG A 62 -2.82 13.23 -12.22
N ILE A 63 -3.02 13.46 -10.91
CA ILE A 63 -3.38 14.78 -10.41
C ILE A 63 -2.32 15.85 -10.71
N SER A 64 -1.03 15.55 -10.58
CA SER A 64 0.05 16.47 -10.92
C SER A 64 0.13 16.81 -12.42
N GLU A 65 -0.41 15.96 -13.29
CA GLU A 65 -0.43 16.22 -14.73
C GLU A 65 -1.63 17.09 -15.15
N VAL A 66 -2.79 16.85 -14.54
CA VAL A 66 -4.02 17.60 -14.84
C VAL A 66 -4.07 18.96 -14.17
N MET A 67 -3.41 19.11 -13.02
CA MET A 67 -3.33 20.37 -12.26
C MET A 67 -1.94 21.01 -12.31
N LYS A 68 -1.16 20.74 -13.36
CA LYS A 68 0.22 21.23 -13.50
C LYS A 68 0.36 22.76 -13.48
N ASP A 69 -0.72 23.47 -13.84
CA ASP A 69 -0.75 24.94 -13.89
C ASP A 69 -1.31 25.55 -12.59
N GLU A 70 -1.66 24.74 -11.60
CA GLU A 70 -2.13 25.18 -10.29
C GLU A 70 -0.96 25.42 -9.34
N ASP A 71 -1.08 26.43 -8.50
CA ASP A 71 -0.10 26.74 -7.46
C ASP A 71 -0.28 25.80 -6.25
N VAL A 72 0.27 24.62 -6.37
CA VAL A 72 0.21 23.58 -5.32
C VAL A 72 1.58 23.42 -4.69
N SER A 73 1.67 23.65 -3.39
CA SER A 73 2.95 23.64 -2.69
C SER A 73 3.48 22.23 -2.40
N PHE A 74 2.60 21.26 -2.21
CA PHE A 74 2.93 19.86 -1.98
C PHE A 74 1.92 18.91 -2.59
N ALA A 75 2.33 17.67 -2.88
CA ALA A 75 1.48 16.63 -3.44
C ALA A 75 0.23 16.34 -2.57
N TRP A 76 0.34 16.49 -1.26
CA TRP A 76 -0.79 16.32 -0.33
C TRP A 76 -1.79 17.49 -0.28
N ASP A 77 -1.52 18.58 -0.99
CA ASP A 77 -2.48 19.68 -1.15
C ASP A 77 -3.40 19.48 -2.36
N TYR A 78 -3.15 18.44 -3.16
CA TYR A 78 -4.01 18.05 -4.26
C TYR A 78 -5.36 17.46 -3.78
N PRO A 79 -6.39 17.46 -4.65
CA PRO A 79 -7.69 16.85 -4.33
C PRO A 79 -7.64 15.37 -4.00
N TYR A 80 -6.78 14.60 -4.66
CA TYR A 80 -6.51 13.21 -4.35
C TYR A 80 -5.01 12.89 -4.47
N ASP A 81 -4.61 11.71 -4.03
CA ASP A 81 -3.22 11.32 -3.94
C ASP A 81 -2.56 11.25 -5.32
N ASP A 82 -1.36 11.81 -5.48
CA ASP A 82 -0.63 11.85 -6.75
C ASP A 82 0.06 10.52 -7.08
N TYR A 83 -0.66 9.43 -6.90
CA TYR A 83 -0.27 8.11 -7.37
C TYR A 83 -0.71 7.87 -8.81
N PHE A 84 -0.22 6.79 -9.42
CA PHE A 84 -0.76 6.36 -10.69
C PHE A 84 -2.22 5.95 -10.53
N THR A 85 -3.03 6.28 -11.51
CA THR A 85 -4.47 6.04 -11.44
C THR A 85 -4.81 4.59 -11.77
N TYR A 86 -5.62 3.97 -10.92
CA TYR A 86 -6.20 2.65 -11.19
C TYR A 86 -7.27 2.79 -12.27
N LYS A 87 -7.02 2.20 -13.43
CA LYS A 87 -7.89 2.33 -14.61
C LYS A 87 -8.98 1.28 -14.71
N GLY A 88 -9.13 0.42 -13.69
CA GLY A 88 -10.25 -0.50 -13.55
C GLY A 88 -11.44 0.11 -12.82
N GLY A 89 -12.24 -0.75 -12.24
CA GLY A 89 -13.46 -0.36 -11.54
C GLY A 89 -14.69 -0.37 -12.46
N LEU A 90 -15.78 0.23 -12.00
CA LEU A 90 -17.09 0.06 -12.63
C LEU A 90 -17.16 0.51 -14.10
N GLU A 91 -16.49 1.63 -14.41
CA GLU A 91 -16.46 2.21 -15.78
C GLU A 91 -15.06 2.10 -16.40
N GLY A 92 -14.19 1.32 -15.80
CA GLY A 92 -12.82 1.15 -16.22
C GLY A 92 -12.62 0.01 -17.21
N ASN A 93 -11.35 -0.24 -17.52
CA ASN A 93 -10.97 -1.39 -18.31
C ASN A 93 -9.67 -2.01 -17.78
N THR A 94 -9.49 -3.29 -18.00
CA THR A 94 -8.33 -4.04 -17.53
C THR A 94 -7.20 -4.15 -18.56
N GLU A 95 -7.23 -3.38 -19.64
CA GLU A 95 -6.17 -3.36 -20.66
C GLU A 95 -5.02 -2.40 -20.31
N GLY A 96 -5.29 -1.43 -19.44
CA GLY A 96 -4.30 -0.45 -18.98
C GLY A 96 -3.63 -0.83 -17.66
N GLU A 97 -3.13 0.18 -16.97
CA GLU A 97 -2.52 0.06 -15.64
C GLU A 97 -3.58 -0.07 -14.53
N PRO A 98 -3.29 -0.85 -13.49
CA PRO A 98 -2.06 -1.60 -13.20
C PRO A 98 -1.99 -2.98 -13.88
N PHE A 99 -3.01 -3.38 -14.61
CA PHE A 99 -3.20 -4.77 -15.05
C PHE A 99 -2.11 -5.26 -16.00
N THR A 100 -1.54 -4.38 -16.83
CA THR A 100 -0.40 -4.72 -17.70
C THR A 100 0.82 -5.13 -16.88
N PHE A 101 1.16 -4.38 -15.84
CA PHE A 101 2.24 -4.71 -14.93
C PHE A 101 1.92 -5.98 -14.11
N MET A 102 0.70 -6.12 -13.62
CA MET A 102 0.29 -7.32 -12.87
C MET A 102 0.39 -8.59 -13.73
N ARG A 103 0.01 -8.52 -15.00
CA ARG A 103 0.17 -9.65 -15.93
C ARG A 103 1.65 -9.99 -16.15
N ASP A 104 2.50 -8.97 -16.28
CA ASP A 104 3.93 -9.18 -16.47
C ASP A 104 4.59 -9.81 -15.22
N VAL A 105 4.28 -9.30 -14.05
CA VAL A 105 4.73 -9.88 -12.76
C VAL A 105 4.32 -11.36 -12.66
N ARG A 106 3.06 -11.68 -13.00
CA ARG A 106 2.57 -13.06 -12.98
C ARG A 106 3.25 -13.98 -13.99
N ARG A 107 3.64 -13.48 -15.17
CA ARG A 107 4.42 -14.25 -16.16
C ARG A 107 5.78 -14.69 -15.62
N HIS A 108 6.36 -13.93 -14.71
CA HIS A 108 7.61 -14.26 -14.02
C HIS A 108 7.42 -15.16 -12.79
N GLY A 109 6.20 -15.63 -12.52
CA GLY A 109 5.89 -16.50 -11.39
C GLY A 109 5.90 -15.80 -10.03
N GLN A 110 5.87 -14.48 -10.02
CA GLN A 110 5.92 -13.67 -8.81
C GLN A 110 4.51 -13.34 -8.31
N ASP A 111 4.41 -12.98 -7.04
CA ASP A 111 3.20 -12.41 -6.47
C ASP A 111 3.11 -10.91 -6.74
N VAL A 112 1.91 -10.38 -6.70
CA VAL A 112 1.65 -8.94 -6.74
C VAL A 112 1.26 -8.47 -5.35
N THR A 113 1.90 -7.40 -4.88
CA THR A 113 1.43 -6.59 -3.78
C THR A 113 0.91 -5.28 -4.37
N LEU A 114 -0.40 -5.10 -4.36
CA LEU A 114 -1.03 -3.88 -4.84
C LEU A 114 -1.41 -3.00 -3.65
N THR A 115 -0.87 -1.81 -3.60
CA THR A 115 -1.39 -0.75 -2.73
C THR A 115 -2.40 0.06 -3.52
N LEU A 116 -3.62 0.17 -3.00
CA LEU A 116 -4.69 0.93 -3.62
C LEU A 116 -5.29 1.90 -2.60
N THR A 117 -5.07 3.18 -2.82
CA THR A 117 -5.74 4.24 -2.08
C THR A 117 -7.08 4.52 -2.75
N VAL A 118 -8.15 4.34 -2.00
CA VAL A 118 -9.53 4.41 -2.50
C VAL A 118 -10.29 5.47 -1.70
N ASP A 119 -11.11 6.27 -2.39
CA ASP A 119 -12.07 7.13 -1.73
C ASP A 119 -13.05 6.30 -0.89
N PRO A 120 -13.14 6.48 0.43
CA PRO A 120 -14.07 5.71 1.27
C PRO A 120 -15.56 5.87 0.92
N HIS A 121 -15.92 6.90 0.16
CA HIS A 121 -17.30 7.17 -0.25
C HIS A 121 -17.76 6.41 -1.50
N VAL A 122 -16.89 5.63 -2.14
CA VAL A 122 -17.29 4.80 -3.29
C VAL A 122 -18.36 3.79 -2.91
N SER A 123 -19.22 3.45 -3.87
CA SER A 123 -20.31 2.49 -3.67
C SER A 123 -19.80 1.04 -3.58
N ASP A 124 -20.67 0.14 -3.12
CA ASP A 124 -20.37 -1.30 -3.11
C ASP A 124 -20.20 -1.84 -4.54
N GLU A 125 -20.94 -1.33 -5.52
CA GLU A 125 -20.79 -1.72 -6.92
C GLU A 125 -19.39 -1.39 -7.46
N GLN A 126 -18.84 -0.24 -7.08
CA GLN A 126 -17.46 0.13 -7.44
C GLN A 126 -16.43 -0.79 -6.78
N LEU A 127 -16.63 -1.15 -5.51
CA LEU A 127 -15.75 -2.09 -4.82
C LEU A 127 -15.85 -3.50 -5.37
N ILE A 128 -17.06 -3.96 -5.73
CA ILE A 128 -17.28 -5.25 -6.40
C ILE A 128 -16.60 -5.28 -7.77
N ALA A 129 -16.65 -4.17 -8.52
CA ALA A 129 -15.97 -4.08 -9.79
C ALA A 129 -14.45 -4.24 -9.61
N ILE A 130 -13.84 -3.55 -8.63
CA ILE A 130 -12.42 -3.71 -8.30
C ILE A 130 -12.12 -5.18 -7.90
N ALA A 131 -12.96 -5.79 -7.07
CA ALA A 131 -12.77 -7.18 -6.67
C ALA A 131 -12.76 -8.13 -7.88
N ASN A 132 -13.70 -7.93 -8.81
CA ASN A 132 -13.79 -8.70 -10.05
C ASN A 132 -12.57 -8.49 -10.95
N ASP A 133 -12.04 -7.28 -11.04
CA ASP A 133 -10.81 -6.97 -11.78
C ASP A 133 -9.60 -7.73 -11.22
N LEU A 134 -9.51 -7.84 -9.89
CA LEU A 134 -8.38 -8.47 -9.21
C LEU A 134 -8.45 -10.00 -9.17
N ARG A 135 -9.65 -10.57 -9.29
CA ARG A 135 -9.89 -12.01 -9.23
C ARG A 135 -9.07 -12.85 -10.22
N PRO A 136 -8.84 -12.45 -11.49
CA PRO A 136 -8.09 -13.25 -12.45
C PRO A 136 -6.59 -13.39 -12.14
N PHE A 137 -6.02 -12.59 -11.25
CA PHE A 137 -4.56 -12.51 -11.04
C PHE A 137 -3.99 -13.57 -10.09
N GLY A 138 -4.79 -14.53 -9.64
CA GLY A 138 -4.35 -15.56 -8.70
C GLY A 138 -3.99 -14.96 -7.34
N ARG A 139 -2.97 -15.48 -6.67
CA ARG A 139 -2.56 -14.96 -5.35
C ARG A 139 -2.10 -13.50 -5.45
N LEU A 140 -2.80 -12.63 -4.74
CA LEU A 140 -2.57 -11.19 -4.73
C LEU A 140 -2.67 -10.67 -3.29
N LEU A 141 -1.78 -9.78 -2.93
CA LEU A 141 -1.82 -9.03 -1.67
C LEU A 141 -2.34 -7.63 -1.96
N LEU A 142 -3.41 -7.22 -1.30
CA LEU A 142 -3.98 -5.88 -1.45
C LEU A 142 -3.84 -5.09 -0.16
N ARG A 143 -3.04 -4.03 -0.22
CA ARG A 143 -2.92 -3.03 0.84
C ARG A 143 -3.94 -1.92 0.57
N ILE A 144 -5.00 -1.90 1.38
CA ILE A 144 -6.08 -0.93 1.26
C ILE A 144 -5.72 0.31 2.08
N ASN A 145 -5.75 1.47 1.43
CA ASN A 145 -5.55 2.76 2.10
C ASN A 145 -4.33 2.77 3.03
N HIS A 146 -3.16 2.76 2.38
CA HIS A 146 -1.85 2.76 3.04
C HIS A 146 -1.74 3.82 4.14
N GLU A 147 -1.12 3.46 5.27
CA GLU A 147 -1.01 4.34 6.45
C GLU A 147 -2.36 4.92 6.90
N ALA A 148 -3.37 4.05 7.05
CA ALA A 148 -4.75 4.43 7.29
C ALA A 148 -5.00 5.31 8.53
N THR A 149 -4.07 5.35 9.49
CA THR A 149 -4.11 6.22 10.67
C THR A 149 -3.35 7.54 10.49
N GLY A 150 -2.87 7.82 9.28
CA GLY A 150 -2.22 9.10 8.95
C GLY A 150 -3.20 10.27 8.85
N ASN A 151 -2.68 11.42 8.46
CA ASN A 151 -3.49 12.62 8.23
C ASN A 151 -3.07 13.38 6.98
N TRP A 152 -2.26 12.74 6.14
CA TRP A 152 -1.70 13.34 4.93
C TRP A 152 -2.36 12.87 3.64
N PHE A 153 -2.89 11.66 3.59
CA PHE A 153 -3.59 11.17 2.40
C PHE A 153 -4.97 11.80 2.22
N SER A 154 -5.43 11.87 0.99
CA SER A 154 -6.72 12.49 0.65
C SER A 154 -7.89 11.78 1.32
N PHE A 155 -7.88 10.48 1.43
CA PHE A 155 -8.93 9.73 2.12
C PHE A 155 -8.97 10.04 3.64
N ASN A 156 -7.82 10.28 4.28
CA ASN A 156 -7.78 10.68 5.70
C ASN A 156 -8.33 12.11 5.92
N LYS A 157 -8.17 12.99 4.93
CA LYS A 157 -8.67 14.37 5.00
C LYS A 157 -10.18 14.46 4.79
N ARG A 158 -10.77 13.46 4.13
CA ARG A 158 -12.21 13.41 3.79
C ARG A 158 -13.04 12.69 4.83
N CYS A 159 -12.42 11.87 5.66
CA CYS A 159 -13.07 10.93 6.57
C CYS A 159 -12.47 11.00 7.96
N THR A 160 -13.26 10.65 8.95
CA THR A 160 -12.76 10.29 10.28
C THR A 160 -12.02 8.96 10.24
N TYR A 161 -11.20 8.68 11.23
CA TYR A 161 -10.52 7.37 11.35
C TYR A 161 -11.51 6.21 11.44
N GLN A 162 -12.66 6.41 12.10
CA GLN A 162 -13.71 5.40 12.17
C GLN A 162 -14.28 5.10 10.79
N GLU A 163 -14.59 6.12 9.99
CA GLU A 163 -15.08 5.92 8.61
C GLU A 163 -14.05 5.21 7.72
N VAL A 164 -12.76 5.51 7.88
CA VAL A 164 -11.69 4.79 7.17
C VAL A 164 -11.60 3.33 7.61
N ALA A 165 -11.73 3.05 8.91
CA ALA A 165 -11.74 1.69 9.45
C ALA A 165 -12.97 0.89 8.98
N ASP A 166 -14.15 1.52 9.00
CA ASP A 166 -15.41 0.91 8.52
C ASP A 166 -15.34 0.63 7.01
N PHE A 167 -14.77 1.55 6.24
CA PHE A 167 -14.49 1.34 4.81
C PHE A 167 -13.57 0.14 4.59
N TYR A 168 -12.49 0.04 5.37
CA TYR A 168 -11.58 -1.10 5.27
C TYR A 168 -12.33 -2.42 5.50
N CYS A 169 -13.10 -2.53 6.55
CA CYS A 169 -13.89 -3.72 6.87
C CYS A 169 -14.92 -4.04 5.77
N ARG A 170 -15.60 -3.03 5.25
CA ARG A 170 -16.55 -3.15 4.14
C ARG A 170 -15.88 -3.71 2.89
N PHE A 171 -14.76 -3.13 2.47
CA PHE A 171 -14.03 -3.59 1.29
C PHE A 171 -13.43 -4.98 1.48
N ASN A 172 -12.85 -5.25 2.66
CA ASN A 172 -12.34 -6.59 3.00
C ASN A 172 -13.45 -7.65 2.85
N LYS A 173 -14.65 -7.39 3.36
CA LYS A 173 -15.80 -8.31 3.24
C LYS A 173 -16.16 -8.57 1.77
N ILE A 174 -16.23 -7.53 0.94
CA ILE A 174 -16.51 -7.65 -0.49
C ILE A 174 -15.42 -8.48 -1.20
N LEU A 175 -14.14 -8.24 -0.88
CA LEU A 175 -13.05 -9.02 -1.44
C LEU A 175 -13.15 -10.50 -1.07
N LYS A 176 -13.52 -10.84 0.16
CA LYS A 176 -13.71 -12.25 0.57
C LYS A 176 -14.81 -12.96 -0.23
N GLU A 177 -15.84 -12.22 -0.62
CA GLU A 177 -16.96 -12.75 -1.39
C GLU A 177 -16.64 -12.85 -2.89
N TYR A 178 -16.08 -11.78 -3.49
CA TYR A 178 -15.95 -11.67 -4.96
C TYR A 178 -14.56 -12.02 -5.48
N ALA A 179 -13.52 -11.90 -4.66
CA ALA A 179 -12.12 -12.17 -5.01
C ALA A 179 -11.37 -12.93 -3.90
N PRO A 180 -11.75 -14.17 -3.58
CA PRO A 180 -11.19 -14.94 -2.46
C PRO A 180 -9.70 -15.29 -2.62
N ASN A 181 -9.12 -15.02 -3.78
CA ASN A 181 -7.69 -15.12 -4.07
C ASN A 181 -6.87 -13.92 -3.55
N VAL A 182 -7.55 -12.85 -3.13
CA VAL A 182 -6.91 -11.63 -2.60
C VAL A 182 -6.80 -11.73 -1.08
N SER A 183 -5.59 -11.57 -0.57
CA SER A 183 -5.33 -11.40 0.86
C SER A 183 -5.12 -9.92 1.15
N THR A 184 -5.79 -9.42 2.18
CA THR A 184 -5.77 -8.01 2.54
C THR A 184 -4.68 -7.68 3.54
N ILE A 185 -4.06 -6.52 3.38
CA ILE A 185 -3.07 -5.95 4.28
C ILE A 185 -3.66 -4.70 4.92
N LEU A 186 -3.71 -4.66 6.24
CA LEU A 186 -3.97 -3.44 6.99
C LEU A 186 -2.64 -2.80 7.37
N CYS A 187 -2.38 -1.62 6.83
CA CYS A 187 -1.20 -0.81 7.18
C CYS A 187 -1.66 0.40 8.00
N ILE A 188 -1.38 0.38 9.28
CA ILE A 188 -1.67 1.49 10.20
C ILE A 188 -0.37 1.95 10.85
N GLY A 189 -0.28 3.26 11.09
CA GLY A 189 0.86 3.87 11.78
C GLY A 189 0.94 3.42 13.24
N GLY A 190 2.07 3.68 13.86
CA GLY A 190 2.41 3.14 15.17
C GLY A 190 1.36 3.35 16.26
N ILE A 191 1.03 2.26 16.91
CA ILE A 191 0.23 2.21 18.15
C ILE A 191 1.20 2.19 19.37
N GLU A 192 2.42 2.66 19.19
CA GLU A 192 3.48 2.49 20.21
C GLU A 192 3.39 3.50 21.35
N ASP A 193 2.90 4.67 21.07
CA ASP A 193 2.75 5.72 22.05
C ASP A 193 1.29 5.74 22.54
N LEU A 194 1.11 5.28 23.76
CA LEU A 194 -0.19 5.25 24.44
C LEU A 194 -0.68 6.65 24.86
N ASN A 195 -0.50 7.65 24.00
CA ASN A 195 -1.18 8.93 24.19
C ASN A 195 -2.67 8.80 23.83
N LYS A 196 -3.48 9.73 24.32
CA LYS A 196 -4.94 9.65 24.15
C LYS A 196 -5.38 9.49 22.69
N LYS A 197 -4.71 10.16 21.74
CA LYS A 197 -5.04 10.07 20.31
C LYS A 197 -4.75 8.69 19.73
N GLU A 198 -3.67 8.06 20.14
CA GLU A 198 -3.30 6.72 19.69
C GLU A 198 -4.27 5.66 20.24
N ILE A 199 -4.73 5.84 21.49
CA ILE A 199 -5.75 4.95 22.08
C ILE A 199 -7.08 5.07 21.33
N GLU A 200 -7.48 6.29 20.96
CA GLU A 200 -8.69 6.52 20.16
C GLU A 200 -8.59 5.85 18.79
N LYS A 201 -7.49 6.05 18.07
CA LYS A 201 -7.22 5.37 16.78
C LYS A 201 -7.21 3.85 16.91
N GLU A 202 -6.60 3.32 17.96
CA GLU A 202 -6.60 1.89 18.23
C GLU A 202 -8.01 1.33 18.39
N ALA A 203 -8.87 2.01 19.13
CA ALA A 203 -10.26 1.61 19.31
C ALA A 203 -11.02 1.58 17.98
N GLU A 204 -10.86 2.61 17.15
CA GLU A 204 -11.50 2.74 15.85
C GLU A 204 -11.06 1.63 14.87
N PHE A 205 -9.78 1.29 14.84
CA PHE A 205 -9.23 0.25 13.96
C PHE A 205 -9.27 -1.18 14.52
N SER A 206 -9.76 -1.39 15.72
CA SER A 206 -9.74 -2.70 16.39
C SER A 206 -10.46 -3.80 15.59
N GLN A 207 -11.55 -3.48 14.90
CA GLN A 207 -12.27 -4.43 14.06
C GLN A 207 -11.47 -4.77 12.80
N ALA A 208 -10.88 -3.77 12.14
CA ALA A 208 -10.04 -3.98 10.98
C ALA A 208 -8.81 -4.86 11.30
N VAL A 209 -8.19 -4.67 12.47
CA VAL A 209 -7.09 -5.53 12.97
C VAL A 209 -7.51 -7.00 13.09
N LYS A 210 -8.76 -7.26 13.51
CA LYS A 210 -9.28 -8.62 13.60
C LYS A 210 -9.62 -9.24 12.24
N GLU A 211 -10.13 -8.46 11.31
CA GLU A 211 -10.63 -8.96 10.04
C GLU A 211 -9.58 -9.08 8.94
N THR A 212 -8.54 -8.24 8.94
CA THR A 212 -7.47 -8.30 7.94
C THR A 212 -6.77 -9.64 7.91
N ASP A 213 -6.17 -10.02 6.77
CA ASP A 213 -5.34 -11.24 6.69
C ASP A 213 -3.92 -11.00 7.20
N ILE A 214 -3.38 -9.81 6.96
CA ILE A 214 -1.98 -9.47 7.23
C ILE A 214 -1.91 -8.14 7.96
N TRP A 215 -1.10 -8.10 9.01
CA TRP A 215 -0.78 -6.87 9.72
C TRP A 215 0.46 -6.21 9.14
N SER A 216 0.41 -4.90 8.99
CA SER A 216 1.55 -4.11 8.53
C SER A 216 1.65 -2.81 9.31
N VAL A 217 2.88 -2.38 9.54
CA VAL A 217 3.21 -1.07 10.08
C VAL A 217 4.34 -0.45 9.25
N ASP A 218 4.28 0.84 9.04
CA ASP A 218 5.36 1.55 8.39
C ASP A 218 6.39 2.02 9.41
N LYS A 219 7.62 1.58 9.19
CA LYS A 219 8.77 1.94 10.00
C LYS A 219 9.94 2.26 9.11
N TYR A 220 10.38 3.48 9.21
CA TYR A 220 11.53 3.96 8.47
C TYR A 220 12.80 3.84 9.31
N MET A 221 13.83 3.27 8.70
CA MET A 221 15.18 3.27 9.26
C MET A 221 16.05 4.16 8.40
N ALA A 222 16.33 5.36 8.89
CA ALA A 222 17.19 6.31 8.22
C ALA A 222 18.57 6.35 8.84
N LEU A 223 19.61 6.34 8.03
CA LEU A 223 20.99 6.57 8.48
C LEU A 223 21.21 8.05 8.82
N HIS A 224 20.45 8.92 8.15
CA HIS A 224 20.38 10.35 8.42
C HIS A 224 18.93 10.79 8.45
N TRP A 225 18.66 11.88 9.11
CA TRP A 225 17.40 12.60 8.99
C TRP A 225 17.57 13.76 8.02
N GLY A 226 16.62 13.95 7.16
CA GLY A 226 16.55 15.10 6.31
C GLY A 226 16.29 14.75 4.84
N TRP A 227 15.31 15.35 4.32
CA TRP A 227 14.93 15.38 2.93
C TRP A 227 15.17 16.79 2.38
N PRO A 228 15.80 16.95 1.25
CA PRO A 228 16.49 15.96 0.39
C PRO A 228 18.01 15.90 0.61
N TYR A 229 18.53 15.69 1.78
CA TYR A 229 19.97 15.60 2.15
C TYR A 229 20.54 16.83 2.87
N ASP A 230 19.85 17.94 2.88
CA ASP A 230 20.31 19.19 3.47
C ASP A 230 20.61 19.09 4.98
N VAL A 231 19.91 18.24 5.70
CA VAL A 231 20.17 18.03 7.13
C VAL A 231 21.39 17.17 7.37
N ALA A 232 21.72 16.25 6.49
CA ALA A 232 22.96 15.49 6.54
C ALA A 232 24.18 16.41 6.35
N GLU A 233 24.08 17.38 5.44
CA GLU A 233 25.11 18.41 5.19
C GLU A 233 25.27 19.36 6.36
N ARG A 234 24.21 19.63 7.11
CA ARG A 234 24.26 20.47 8.33
C ARG A 234 24.81 19.76 9.56
N GLY A 235 25.40 18.58 9.38
CA GLY A 235 25.97 17.82 10.48
C GLY A 235 24.91 17.17 11.36
N GLY A 236 23.91 16.58 10.72
CA GLY A 236 22.85 15.81 11.37
C GLY A 236 23.40 15.02 12.54
N THR A 237 22.90 15.30 13.69
CA THR A 237 23.43 14.79 14.95
C THR A 237 23.06 13.33 15.14
N SER A 238 23.76 12.63 16.00
CA SER A 238 23.55 11.20 16.26
C SER A 238 22.11 10.84 16.69
N HIS A 239 21.33 11.80 17.18
CA HIS A 239 19.93 11.59 17.54
C HIS A 239 18.97 11.55 16.33
N SER A 240 19.39 12.01 15.16
CA SER A 240 18.61 11.92 13.93
C SER A 240 18.79 10.59 13.20
N ARG A 241 19.59 9.68 13.73
CA ARG A 241 19.79 8.33 13.16
C ARG A 241 18.89 7.32 13.81
N SER A 242 18.20 6.55 12.99
CA SER A 242 17.45 5.40 13.49
C SER A 242 18.39 4.32 14.01
N LYS A 243 18.10 3.80 15.19
CA LYS A 243 18.79 2.62 15.71
C LYS A 243 17.98 1.38 15.39
N VAL A 244 18.60 0.37 14.83
CA VAL A 244 17.96 -0.93 14.52
C VAL A 244 17.16 -1.48 15.69
N LYS A 245 17.74 -1.39 16.91
CA LYS A 245 17.08 -1.85 18.14
C LYS A 245 15.78 -1.08 18.44
N ASP A 246 15.76 0.21 18.19
CA ASP A 246 14.56 1.04 18.45
C ASP A 246 13.45 0.69 17.45
N ILE A 247 13.77 0.60 16.17
CA ILE A 247 12.82 0.16 15.14
C ILE A 247 12.28 -1.24 15.43
N TYR A 248 13.15 -2.18 15.79
CA TYR A 248 12.73 -3.52 16.19
C TYR A 248 11.78 -3.49 17.38
N ASN A 249 12.10 -2.73 18.43
CA ASN A 249 11.27 -2.66 19.64
C ASN A 249 9.90 -2.00 19.34
N MET A 250 9.87 -0.95 18.53
CA MET A 250 8.64 -0.29 18.10
C MET A 250 7.75 -1.24 17.31
N THR A 251 8.31 -1.88 16.29
CA THR A 251 7.59 -2.87 15.48
C THR A 251 7.06 -4.02 16.34
N LYS A 252 7.91 -4.55 17.22
CA LYS A 252 7.50 -5.62 18.14
C LYS A 252 6.32 -5.21 19.00
N ARG A 253 6.35 -4.02 19.63
CA ARG A 253 5.24 -3.50 20.44
C ARG A 253 3.94 -3.39 19.63
N SER A 254 4.01 -2.87 18.40
CA SER A 254 2.84 -2.78 17.53
C SER A 254 2.20 -4.15 17.30
N PHE A 255 3.00 -5.16 16.95
CA PHE A 255 2.47 -6.52 16.71
C PHE A 255 2.00 -7.20 17.98
N GLU A 256 2.63 -6.99 19.13
CA GLU A 256 2.14 -7.47 20.42
C GLU A 256 0.76 -6.89 20.74
N ARG A 257 0.58 -5.59 20.46
CA ARG A 257 -0.71 -4.94 20.65
C ARG A 257 -1.78 -5.43 19.67
N PHE A 258 -1.47 -5.64 18.41
CA PHE A 258 -2.39 -6.25 17.45
C PHE A 258 -2.81 -7.66 17.87
N LYS A 259 -1.88 -8.43 18.40
CA LYS A 259 -2.17 -9.74 18.96
C LYS A 259 -3.15 -9.66 20.13
N GLU A 260 -2.97 -8.72 21.06
CA GLU A 260 -3.89 -8.51 22.17
C GLU A 260 -5.29 -8.15 21.67
N ILE A 261 -5.41 -7.19 20.74
CA ILE A 261 -6.67 -6.79 20.10
C ILE A 261 -7.35 -7.99 19.42
N ASN A 262 -6.57 -8.88 18.82
CA ASN A 262 -7.08 -10.08 18.15
C ASN A 262 -7.23 -11.29 19.10
N GLY A 263 -7.42 -11.08 20.39
CA GLY A 263 -7.68 -12.14 21.35
C GLY A 263 -6.51 -13.13 21.55
N GLY A 264 -5.28 -12.69 21.30
CA GLY A 264 -4.07 -13.49 21.44
C GLY A 264 -3.66 -14.27 20.17
N VAL A 265 -4.44 -14.18 19.09
CA VAL A 265 -4.11 -14.81 17.80
C VAL A 265 -3.16 -13.91 17.01
N THR A 266 -2.14 -14.51 16.40
CA THR A 266 -1.16 -13.82 15.55
C THR A 266 -1.53 -13.96 14.07
N LYS A 267 -1.34 -12.90 13.32
CA LYS A 267 -1.41 -12.92 11.85
C LYS A 267 -0.03 -12.67 11.24
N PRO A 268 0.17 -13.07 9.98
CA PRO A 268 1.38 -12.70 9.24
C PRO A 268 1.60 -11.21 9.23
#